data_b5bc9b226cb5a0987583a75eff2fe4f0
#
_entry.id   b5bc9b226cb5a0987583a75eff2fe4f0
#
_cell.length_a   1.000
_cell.length_b   1.000
_cell.length_c   1.000
_cell.angle_alpha   90.00
_cell.angle_beta   90.00
_cell.angle_gamma   90.00
#
_symmetry.space_group_name_H-M   'P 1'
#
loop_
_entity.id
_entity.type
_entity.pdbx_description
1 polymer ?
#
loop_
_entity_poly.entity_id
_entity_poly.type
_entity_poly.pdbx_seq_one_letter_code
_entity_poly.pdbx_strand_id
1 'polypeptide(L)'
;MHFSCAAFCLLGFVACSENGAVPNNLSNQKNMSNNTVEEVAVLTTSDGEMVIKFWPEVAPKTVENFKKLAREGFYDGTAFHRVIKGFMIQGGDPLTKDETKRGLWGTGGPGYNIRAEFNTKPHVRGVISMARSQHPDSAGSQFFICHGDARFLDRQYTAFGELIKGDEVLEKIASVPCTGPERSSPIERKGLVSVKIVPADEVK
;
A
#
# COMPACT_ATOMS: atom_id res chain seq x y z
N MET A 1 -30.44 -9.92 66.56
CA MET A 1 -31.81 -9.36 66.52
C MET A 1 -32.30 -9.57 65.10
N HIS A 2 -33.05 -10.65 64.84
CA HIS A 2 -34.51 -10.75 64.76
C HIS A 2 -35.02 -10.08 63.47
N PHE A 3 -35.82 -10.59 62.56
CA PHE A 3 -36.69 -11.80 62.38
C PHE A 3 -37.00 -11.78 60.86
N SER A 4 -36.91 -12.85 60.11
CA SER A 4 -37.96 -13.85 59.83
C SER A 4 -39.30 -13.25 59.33
N CYS A 5 -39.70 -13.58 58.13
CA CYS A 5 -40.88 -14.39 57.90
C CYS A 5 -41.13 -14.71 56.42
N ALA A 6 -41.42 -15.95 56.23
CA ALA A 6 -41.87 -16.61 55.03
C ALA A 6 -43.37 -16.38 54.79
N ALA A 7 -43.84 -16.50 53.56
CA ALA A 7 -45.15 -17.02 53.24
C ALA A 7 -45.21 -17.60 51.80
N PHE A 8 -45.59 -18.78 51.77
CA PHE A 8 -46.06 -19.74 50.83
C PHE A 8 -47.38 -19.29 50.16
N CYS A 9 -47.53 -19.47 48.87
CA CYS A 9 -48.81 -19.91 48.34
C CYS A 9 -48.65 -20.62 47.00
N LEU A 10 -49.26 -21.80 46.97
CA LEU A 10 -49.34 -22.76 45.86
C LEU A 10 -50.48 -22.44 44.90
N LEU A 11 -50.41 -23.09 43.73
CA LEU A 11 -51.48 -23.61 42.85
C LEU A 11 -51.84 -22.80 41.60
N GLY A 12 -51.72 -23.53 40.48
CA GLY A 12 -52.52 -23.34 39.29
C GLY A 12 -51.91 -23.90 37.98
N PHE A 13 -52.08 -25.22 37.80
CA PHE A 13 -51.89 -25.87 36.49
C PHE A 13 -52.92 -25.39 35.48
N VAL A 14 -52.51 -24.99 34.29
CA VAL A 14 -53.26 -25.26 33.04
C VAL A 14 -52.28 -25.44 31.91
N ALA A 15 -52.31 -26.65 31.34
CA ALA A 15 -51.68 -26.97 30.07
C ALA A 15 -52.54 -26.48 28.94
N CYS A 16 -51.95 -25.80 27.99
CA CYS A 16 -52.50 -25.70 26.60
C CYS A 16 -51.36 -25.79 25.60
N SER A 17 -51.40 -26.88 24.89
CA SER A 17 -50.60 -27.19 23.73
C SER A 17 -51.16 -26.38 22.57
N GLU A 18 -50.29 -25.57 21.94
CA GLU A 18 -50.53 -25.14 20.54
C GLU A 18 -49.19 -25.16 19.79
N ASN A 19 -49.19 -26.06 18.80
CA ASN A 19 -48.18 -26.14 17.74
C ASN A 19 -48.26 -24.88 16.86
N GLY A 20 -47.27 -23.98 17.04
CA GLY A 20 -47.07 -22.87 16.13
C GLY A 20 -45.78 -23.14 15.34
N ALA A 21 -45.90 -23.59 14.11
CA ALA A 21 -44.81 -23.72 13.18
C ALA A 21 -44.18 -22.36 12.92
N VAL A 22 -42.89 -22.19 13.31
CA VAL A 22 -42.06 -21.05 12.95
C VAL A 22 -41.68 -21.22 11.49
N PRO A 23 -42.05 -20.32 10.56
CA PRO A 23 -41.53 -20.40 9.19
C PRO A 23 -40.02 -20.07 9.23
N ASN A 24 -39.22 -21.08 8.90
CA ASN A 24 -37.81 -20.91 8.54
C ASN A 24 -37.71 -20.01 7.30
N ASN A 25 -37.50 -18.73 7.53
CA ASN A 25 -37.16 -17.80 6.46
C ASN A 25 -35.61 -17.73 6.36
N LEU A 26 -35.02 -18.88 6.06
CA LEU A 26 -33.61 -19.03 5.68
C LEU A 26 -33.51 -19.05 4.17
N SER A 27 -33.70 -17.91 3.52
CA SER A 27 -33.28 -17.78 2.12
C SER A 27 -33.43 -16.33 1.69
N ASN A 28 -32.42 -15.53 1.94
CA ASN A 28 -31.96 -14.44 1.06
C ASN A 28 -30.82 -13.65 1.74
N GLN A 29 -29.78 -14.33 2.17
CA GLN A 29 -28.47 -13.68 2.14
C GLN A 29 -28.05 -13.64 0.66
N LYS A 30 -28.55 -12.63 -0.02
CA LYS A 30 -28.02 -12.19 -1.29
C LYS A 30 -26.53 -11.97 -1.06
N ASN A 31 -25.69 -12.86 -1.60
CA ASN A 31 -24.26 -12.64 -1.77
C ASN A 31 -24.09 -11.29 -2.48
N MET A 32 -23.93 -10.23 -1.71
CA MET A 32 -23.30 -9.03 -2.20
C MET A 32 -21.83 -9.41 -2.35
N SER A 33 -21.50 -10.04 -3.47
CA SER A 33 -20.14 -9.99 -3.99
C SER A 33 -19.88 -8.50 -4.17
N ASN A 34 -19.13 -7.91 -3.22
CA ASN A 34 -18.50 -6.63 -3.44
C ASN A 34 -17.59 -6.83 -4.65
N ASN A 35 -18.10 -6.48 -5.80
CA ASN A 35 -17.32 -6.37 -7.03
C ASN A 35 -16.46 -5.11 -6.89
N THR A 36 -15.52 -5.15 -5.94
CA THR A 36 -14.48 -4.13 -5.85
C THR A 36 -13.61 -4.31 -7.08
N VAL A 37 -13.78 -3.40 -8.03
CA VAL A 37 -12.94 -3.36 -9.23
C VAL A 37 -11.49 -3.31 -8.76
N GLU A 38 -10.69 -4.27 -9.22
CA GLU A 38 -9.25 -4.30 -8.91
C GLU A 38 -8.61 -3.05 -9.53
N GLU A 39 -7.93 -2.25 -8.71
CA GLU A 39 -7.26 -1.04 -9.15
C GLU A 39 -5.75 -1.25 -9.18
N VAL A 40 -5.11 -0.62 -10.17
CA VAL A 40 -3.66 -0.57 -10.35
C VAL A 40 -3.17 0.87 -10.36
N ALA A 41 -1.86 1.07 -10.13
CA ALA A 41 -1.23 2.36 -10.36
C ALA A 41 -0.49 2.37 -11.69
N VAL A 42 -0.76 3.39 -12.51
CA VAL A 42 0.02 3.71 -13.71
C VAL A 42 0.98 4.84 -13.35
N LEU A 43 2.27 4.54 -13.36
CA LEU A 43 3.37 5.48 -13.12
C LEU A 43 3.90 5.94 -14.48
N THR A 44 3.52 7.14 -14.91
CA THR A 44 4.08 7.75 -16.13
C THR A 44 5.40 8.44 -15.78
N THR A 45 6.48 8.00 -16.38
CA THR A 45 7.83 8.54 -16.16
C THR A 45 8.37 9.23 -17.40
N SER A 46 9.50 9.94 -17.28
CA SER A 46 10.24 10.46 -18.43
C SER A 46 10.76 9.38 -19.39
N ASP A 47 10.82 8.13 -18.96
CA ASP A 47 11.40 7.02 -19.69
C ASP A 47 10.36 6.00 -20.20
N GLY A 48 9.08 6.17 -19.84
CA GLY A 48 7.95 5.31 -20.20
C GLY A 48 7.00 5.06 -19.03
N GLU A 49 6.11 4.09 -19.18
CA GLU A 49 5.11 3.76 -18.17
C GLU A 49 5.44 2.46 -17.44
N MET A 50 5.17 2.46 -16.14
CA MET A 50 5.21 1.27 -15.28
C MET A 50 3.84 1.07 -14.65
N VAL A 51 3.37 -0.18 -14.54
CA VAL A 51 2.08 -0.51 -13.90
C VAL A 51 2.29 -1.37 -12.69
N ILE A 52 1.75 -0.93 -11.56
CA ILE A 52 1.83 -1.62 -10.26
C ILE A 52 0.49 -2.23 -9.89
N LYS A 53 0.49 -3.53 -9.65
CA LYS A 53 -0.58 -4.25 -8.98
C LYS A 53 -0.36 -4.21 -7.48
N PHE A 54 -1.42 -3.89 -6.72
CA PHE A 54 -1.34 -3.78 -5.26
C PHE A 54 -1.62 -5.11 -4.53
N TRP A 55 -1.12 -5.19 -3.29
CA TRP A 55 -1.36 -6.30 -2.35
C TRP A 55 -2.09 -5.82 -1.09
N PRO A 56 -3.36 -5.42 -1.19
CA PRO A 56 -4.12 -4.91 -0.03
C PRO A 56 -4.35 -5.97 1.05
N GLU A 57 -4.22 -7.25 0.71
CA GLU A 57 -4.36 -8.37 1.64
C GLU A 57 -3.21 -8.44 2.68
N VAL A 58 -2.03 -7.87 2.37
CA VAL A 58 -0.86 -7.89 3.27
C VAL A 58 -0.44 -6.52 3.76
N ALA A 59 -0.85 -5.43 3.08
CA ALA A 59 -0.49 -4.07 3.43
C ALA A 59 -1.65 -3.07 3.15
N PRO A 60 -2.84 -3.26 3.74
CA PRO A 60 -4.04 -2.48 3.40
C PRO A 60 -3.88 -0.98 3.63
N LYS A 61 -3.27 -0.56 4.74
CA LYS A 61 -3.09 0.86 5.08
C LYS A 61 -2.05 1.54 4.20
N THR A 62 -1.01 0.82 3.83
CA THR A 62 0.02 1.30 2.91
C THR A 62 -0.56 1.50 1.52
N VAL A 63 -1.34 0.54 1.01
CA VAL A 63 -2.03 0.65 -0.29
C VAL A 63 -3.02 1.81 -0.28
N GLU A 64 -3.83 1.95 0.79
CA GLU A 64 -4.78 3.05 0.95
C GLU A 64 -4.06 4.42 0.90
N ASN A 65 -2.95 4.56 1.67
CA ASN A 65 -2.14 5.77 1.70
C ASN A 65 -1.54 6.10 0.33
N PHE A 66 -0.95 5.11 -0.36
CA PHE A 66 -0.38 5.32 -1.68
C PHE A 66 -1.45 5.78 -2.69
N LYS A 67 -2.60 5.09 -2.73
CA LYS A 67 -3.73 5.47 -3.59
C LYS A 67 -4.26 6.87 -3.29
N LYS A 68 -4.39 7.22 -2.01
CA LYS A 68 -4.81 8.57 -1.59
C LYS A 68 -3.85 9.62 -2.14
N LEU A 69 -2.55 9.48 -1.88
CA LEU A 69 -1.54 10.43 -2.34
C LEU A 69 -1.48 10.53 -3.87
N ALA A 70 -1.64 9.39 -4.57
CA ALA A 70 -1.71 9.38 -6.04
C ALA A 70 -2.92 10.15 -6.57
N ARG A 71 -4.12 9.94 -6.00
CA ARG A 71 -5.35 10.65 -6.39
C ARG A 71 -5.29 12.16 -6.09
N GLU A 72 -4.54 12.56 -5.07
CA GLU A 72 -4.28 13.95 -4.72
C GLU A 72 -3.21 14.61 -5.63
N GLY A 73 -2.61 13.86 -6.58
CA GLY A 73 -1.53 14.36 -7.43
C GLY A 73 -0.23 14.62 -6.67
N PHE A 74 -0.09 14.04 -5.46
CA PHE A 74 1.08 14.25 -4.61
C PHE A 74 2.39 13.83 -5.29
N TYR A 75 2.36 12.76 -6.06
CA TYR A 75 3.52 12.20 -6.75
C TYR A 75 3.84 12.91 -8.07
N ASP A 76 2.91 13.69 -8.62
CA ASP A 76 3.07 14.29 -9.93
C ASP A 76 4.22 15.31 -9.93
N GLY A 77 5.12 15.17 -10.89
CA GLY A 77 6.31 15.99 -11.01
C GLY A 77 7.44 15.67 -10.03
N THR A 78 7.34 14.62 -9.23
CA THR A 78 8.47 14.12 -8.40
C THR A 78 9.51 13.40 -9.25
N ALA A 79 10.57 12.87 -8.65
CA ALA A 79 11.61 12.12 -9.36
C ALA A 79 12.14 10.94 -8.56
N PHE A 80 12.71 9.98 -9.28
CA PHE A 80 13.55 8.95 -8.67
C PHE A 80 14.90 9.55 -8.30
N HIS A 81 15.11 9.82 -7.02
CA HIS A 81 16.26 10.56 -6.51
C HIS A 81 17.40 9.66 -6.04
N ARG A 82 17.12 8.38 -5.81
CA ARG A 82 18.13 7.37 -5.44
C ARG A 82 17.95 6.14 -6.31
N VAL A 83 18.97 5.78 -7.05
CA VAL A 83 19.00 4.69 -8.01
C VAL A 83 20.25 3.86 -7.79
N ILE A 84 20.10 2.57 -7.54
CA ILE A 84 21.21 1.63 -7.38
C ILE A 84 20.93 0.41 -8.26
N LYS A 85 21.71 0.29 -9.35
CA LYS A 85 21.60 -0.84 -10.28
C LYS A 85 21.83 -2.17 -9.54
N GLY A 86 20.97 -3.16 -9.82
CA GLY A 86 20.99 -4.45 -9.13
C GLY A 86 20.28 -4.44 -7.76
N PHE A 87 19.83 -3.27 -7.28
CA PHE A 87 19.12 -3.15 -6.01
C PHE A 87 17.72 -2.54 -6.18
N MET A 88 17.59 -1.22 -6.36
CA MET A 88 16.28 -0.55 -6.43
C MET A 88 16.36 0.85 -7.09
N ILE A 89 15.18 1.38 -7.45
CA ILE A 89 14.95 2.81 -7.72
C ILE A 89 14.00 3.37 -6.68
N GLN A 90 14.34 4.52 -6.06
CA GLN A 90 13.56 5.14 -4.98
C GLN A 90 13.06 6.53 -5.39
N GLY A 91 11.77 6.77 -5.15
CA GLY A 91 11.07 8.01 -5.43
C GLY A 91 10.05 8.39 -4.36
N GLY A 92 9.08 9.28 -4.72
CA GLY A 92 7.99 9.67 -3.84
C GLY A 92 8.31 10.78 -2.84
N ASP A 93 9.46 11.44 -2.98
CA ASP A 93 9.83 12.62 -2.20
C ASP A 93 9.33 13.90 -2.89
N PRO A 94 8.44 14.70 -2.26
CA PRO A 94 7.91 15.93 -2.85
C PRO A 94 8.98 17.02 -3.08
N LEU A 95 10.09 17.00 -2.35
CA LEU A 95 11.18 17.96 -2.55
C LEU A 95 11.85 17.81 -3.91
N THR A 96 11.71 16.65 -4.55
CA THR A 96 12.28 16.36 -5.88
C THR A 96 11.56 17.09 -7.03
N LYS A 97 10.44 17.77 -6.75
CA LYS A 97 9.76 18.66 -7.70
C LYS A 97 10.59 19.92 -7.99
N ASP A 98 11.48 20.29 -7.06
CA ASP A 98 12.31 21.49 -7.12
C ASP A 98 13.78 21.09 -7.19
N GLU A 99 14.41 21.29 -8.34
CA GLU A 99 15.83 20.95 -8.55
C GLU A 99 16.79 21.84 -7.72
N THR A 100 16.36 23.01 -7.30
CA THR A 100 17.18 23.87 -6.40
C THR A 100 17.34 23.24 -5.02
N LYS A 101 16.45 22.31 -4.64
CA LYS A 101 16.48 21.57 -3.38
C LYS A 101 17.18 20.22 -3.48
N ARG A 102 17.96 19.98 -4.52
CA ARG A 102 18.60 18.68 -4.78
C ARG A 102 19.39 18.14 -3.57
N GLY A 103 20.03 19.02 -2.79
CA GLY A 103 20.74 18.64 -1.56
C GLY A 103 19.84 18.13 -0.42
N LEU A 104 18.53 18.33 -0.51
CA LEU A 104 17.53 17.89 0.47
C LEU A 104 16.71 16.69 -0.03
N TRP A 105 16.92 16.26 -1.26
CA TRP A 105 16.19 15.12 -1.82
C TRP A 105 16.41 13.86 -0.97
N GLY A 106 15.34 13.11 -0.75
CA GLY A 106 15.31 11.95 0.14
C GLY A 106 14.87 12.27 1.58
N THR A 107 14.66 13.56 1.92
CA THR A 107 14.23 13.96 3.28
C THR A 107 12.77 14.38 3.37
N GLY A 108 12.08 14.55 2.24
CA GLY A 108 10.68 15.00 2.19
C GLY A 108 9.67 13.87 2.42
N GLY A 109 8.44 14.29 2.72
CA GLY A 109 7.31 13.39 2.96
C GLY A 109 5.98 14.13 2.96
N PRO A 110 4.86 13.44 3.26
CA PRO A 110 3.51 14.00 3.19
C PRO A 110 3.11 14.82 4.43
N GLY A 111 4.03 15.01 5.39
CA GLY A 111 3.74 15.69 6.66
C GLY A 111 3.21 14.77 7.76
N TYR A 112 3.14 13.48 7.51
CA TYR A 112 2.76 12.43 8.47
C TYR A 112 3.46 11.11 8.16
N ASN A 113 3.41 10.18 9.11
CA ASN A 113 3.92 8.82 8.96
C ASN A 113 2.78 7.80 9.04
N ILE A 114 2.99 6.64 8.44
CA ILE A 114 2.10 5.48 8.52
C ILE A 114 2.78 4.34 9.29
N ARG A 115 1.96 3.51 9.94
CA ARG A 115 2.44 2.33 10.65
C ARG A 115 2.97 1.29 9.66
N ALA A 116 4.05 0.60 10.04
CA ALA A 116 4.61 -0.49 9.26
C ALA A 116 3.64 -1.68 9.16
N GLU A 117 3.59 -2.29 7.98
CA GLU A 117 2.83 -3.52 7.70
C GLU A 117 3.80 -4.57 7.14
N PHE A 118 4.81 -4.94 7.95
CA PHE A 118 5.80 -5.94 7.56
C PHE A 118 5.12 -7.28 7.30
N ASN A 119 5.45 -7.91 6.17
CA ASN A 119 4.80 -9.12 5.70
C ASN A 119 5.82 -10.10 5.09
N THR A 120 5.34 -11.22 4.56
CA THR A 120 6.17 -12.31 4.05
C THR A 120 6.42 -12.25 2.54
N LYS A 121 5.91 -11.23 1.84
CA LYS A 121 6.17 -11.05 0.41
C LYS A 121 7.67 -10.79 0.22
N PRO A 122 8.37 -11.56 -0.62
CA PRO A 122 9.80 -11.40 -0.80
C PRO A 122 10.12 -10.15 -1.63
N HIS A 123 11.18 -9.43 -1.26
CA HIS A 123 11.68 -8.31 -2.04
C HIS A 123 12.53 -8.82 -3.22
N VAL A 124 11.85 -9.12 -4.31
CA VAL A 124 12.47 -9.53 -5.58
C VAL A 124 12.22 -8.46 -6.65
N ARG A 125 12.87 -8.59 -7.83
CA ARG A 125 12.68 -7.64 -8.94
C ARG A 125 11.20 -7.36 -9.20
N GLY A 126 10.87 -6.07 -9.35
CA GLY A 126 9.53 -5.57 -9.59
C GLY A 126 8.69 -5.30 -8.34
N VAL A 127 9.09 -5.77 -7.17
CA VAL A 127 8.34 -5.49 -5.92
C VAL A 127 8.47 -4.04 -5.53
N ILE A 128 7.33 -3.38 -5.26
CA ILE A 128 7.27 -2.05 -4.68
C ILE A 128 7.12 -2.13 -3.17
N SER A 129 7.91 -1.32 -2.44
CA SER A 129 7.96 -1.31 -0.99
C SER A 129 8.15 0.10 -0.45
N MET A 130 7.73 0.36 0.80
CA MET A 130 7.89 1.68 1.42
C MET A 130 9.32 1.91 1.86
N ALA A 131 9.88 3.06 1.48
CA ALA A 131 11.08 3.59 2.11
C ALA A 131 10.76 4.14 3.50
N ARG A 132 11.73 4.04 4.42
CA ARG A 132 11.61 4.51 5.80
C ARG A 132 12.96 4.93 6.38
N SER A 133 12.93 5.67 7.48
CA SER A 133 14.11 5.93 8.32
C SER A 133 14.34 4.76 9.29
N GLN A 134 15.11 4.97 10.35
CA GLN A 134 15.42 3.91 11.33
C GLN A 134 14.17 3.39 12.06
N HIS A 135 13.23 4.28 12.40
CA HIS A 135 12.01 3.86 13.09
C HIS A 135 11.09 3.06 12.14
N PRO A 136 10.57 1.90 12.52
CA PRO A 136 9.66 1.10 11.69
C PRO A 136 8.47 1.90 11.14
N ASP A 137 7.82 2.71 11.98
CA ASP A 137 6.63 3.49 11.65
C ASP A 137 6.99 4.90 11.12
N SER A 138 8.07 5.01 10.32
CA SER A 138 8.51 6.29 9.74
C SER A 138 8.26 6.41 8.25
N ALA A 139 7.60 5.44 7.63
CA ALA A 139 7.18 5.54 6.24
C ALA A 139 6.14 6.65 6.05
N GLY A 140 6.18 7.32 4.92
CA GLY A 140 5.21 8.39 4.57
C GLY A 140 4.77 8.29 3.12
N SER A 141 5.51 8.93 2.22
CA SER A 141 5.24 8.90 0.77
C SER A 141 6.35 8.22 -0.04
N GLN A 142 7.57 8.14 0.47
CA GLN A 142 8.67 7.58 -0.30
C GLN A 142 8.55 6.07 -0.45
N PHE A 143 8.79 5.59 -1.65
CA PHE A 143 8.75 4.17 -2.02
C PHE A 143 9.95 3.80 -2.88
N PHE A 144 10.22 2.52 -3.00
CA PHE A 144 11.20 2.01 -3.95
C PHE A 144 10.64 0.81 -4.72
N ILE A 145 11.15 0.61 -5.94
CA ILE A 145 10.86 -0.55 -6.76
C ILE A 145 12.15 -1.36 -6.87
N CYS A 146 12.12 -2.62 -6.47
CA CYS A 146 13.27 -3.51 -6.54
C CYS A 146 13.68 -3.75 -8.00
N HIS A 147 14.95 -3.46 -8.32
CA HIS A 147 15.55 -3.79 -9.60
C HIS A 147 16.20 -5.18 -9.61
N GLY A 148 16.60 -5.68 -8.45
CA GLY A 148 17.19 -6.99 -8.24
C GLY A 148 16.60 -7.71 -7.04
N ASP A 149 17.21 -8.85 -6.67
CA ASP A 149 16.86 -9.58 -5.45
C ASP A 149 17.38 -8.84 -4.21
N ALA A 150 16.49 -8.44 -3.33
CA ALA A 150 16.76 -7.68 -2.12
C ALA A 150 16.15 -8.34 -0.87
N ARG A 151 16.18 -9.68 -0.80
CA ARG A 151 15.56 -10.47 0.28
C ARG A 151 16.07 -10.13 1.68
N PHE A 152 17.22 -9.46 1.80
CA PHE A 152 17.70 -8.93 3.07
C PHE A 152 16.77 -7.85 3.67
N LEU A 153 15.80 -7.33 2.89
CA LEU A 153 14.75 -6.41 3.35
C LEU A 153 13.49 -7.14 3.84
N ASP A 154 13.38 -8.45 3.62
CA ASP A 154 12.18 -9.21 3.95
C ASP A 154 11.85 -9.08 5.43
N ARG A 155 10.54 -8.90 5.73
CA ARG A 155 10.00 -8.68 7.07
C ARG A 155 10.54 -7.46 7.83
N GLN A 156 11.29 -6.58 7.15
CA GLN A 156 11.84 -5.35 7.71
C GLN A 156 11.34 -4.11 6.97
N TYR A 157 10.75 -4.31 5.77
CA TYR A 157 10.12 -3.27 4.96
C TYR A 157 8.73 -3.71 4.53
N THR A 158 7.85 -2.75 4.26
CA THR A 158 6.46 -3.02 3.86
C THR A 158 6.36 -3.14 2.34
N ALA A 159 6.45 -4.36 1.83
CA ALA A 159 6.11 -4.67 0.44
C ALA A 159 4.59 -4.57 0.27
N PHE A 160 4.11 -3.84 -0.76
CA PHE A 160 2.68 -3.57 -0.92
C PHE A 160 2.14 -3.74 -2.35
N GLY A 161 2.99 -4.21 -3.28
CA GLY A 161 2.60 -4.49 -4.65
C GLY A 161 3.76 -4.96 -5.51
N GLU A 162 3.48 -5.16 -6.78
CA GLU A 162 4.43 -5.61 -7.78
C GLU A 162 4.23 -4.93 -9.14
N LEU A 163 5.31 -4.78 -9.87
CA LEU A 163 5.34 -4.32 -11.25
C LEU A 163 4.78 -5.42 -12.16
N ILE A 164 3.71 -5.12 -12.89
CA ILE A 164 3.10 -6.06 -13.85
C ILE A 164 3.34 -5.66 -15.32
N LYS A 165 3.82 -4.41 -15.56
CA LYS A 165 4.15 -3.89 -16.89
C LYS A 165 5.20 -2.80 -16.76
N GLY A 166 6.14 -2.70 -17.73
CA GLY A 166 7.17 -1.66 -17.77
C GLY A 166 8.49 -2.08 -17.14
N ASP A 167 8.83 -3.38 -17.14
CA ASP A 167 10.13 -3.87 -16.65
C ASP A 167 11.31 -3.27 -17.42
N GLU A 168 11.13 -3.00 -18.72
CA GLU A 168 12.10 -2.31 -19.56
C GLU A 168 12.31 -0.84 -19.13
N VAL A 169 11.26 -0.18 -18.59
CA VAL A 169 11.37 1.16 -18.03
C VAL A 169 12.11 1.15 -16.70
N LEU A 170 11.82 0.16 -15.85
CA LEU A 170 12.57 -0.08 -14.61
C LEU A 170 14.06 -0.28 -14.91
N GLU A 171 14.40 -1.14 -15.90
CA GLU A 171 15.79 -1.37 -16.32
C GLU A 171 16.46 -0.09 -16.82
N LYS A 172 15.75 0.69 -17.65
CA LYS A 172 16.27 1.94 -18.21
C LYS A 172 16.58 2.96 -17.10
N ILE A 173 15.68 3.16 -16.15
CA ILE A 173 15.90 4.07 -15.02
C ILE A 173 17.01 3.55 -14.11
N ALA A 174 17.06 2.25 -13.82
CA ALA A 174 18.06 1.65 -12.93
C ALA A 174 19.48 1.65 -13.52
N SER A 175 19.61 1.80 -14.84
CA SER A 175 20.90 1.78 -15.56
C SER A 175 21.49 3.16 -15.87
N VAL A 176 20.89 4.23 -15.39
CA VAL A 176 21.38 5.61 -15.66
C VAL A 176 22.68 5.90 -14.93
N PRO A 177 23.54 6.77 -15.47
CA PRO A 177 24.71 7.27 -14.76
C PRO A 177 24.32 8.00 -13.48
N CYS A 178 24.95 7.65 -12.37
CA CYS A 178 24.72 8.23 -11.06
C CYS A 178 26.02 8.82 -10.48
N THR A 179 25.87 9.81 -9.59
CA THR A 179 26.92 10.51 -8.87
C THR A 179 26.60 10.56 -7.38
N GLY A 180 27.42 11.29 -6.60
CA GLY A 180 27.22 11.48 -5.16
C GLY A 180 27.60 10.27 -4.31
N PRO A 181 27.24 10.29 -3.02
CA PRO A 181 27.45 9.18 -2.10
C PRO A 181 26.83 7.90 -2.66
N GLU A 182 27.52 6.76 -2.51
CA GLU A 182 27.10 5.45 -3.05
C GLU A 182 26.89 5.43 -4.58
N ARG A 183 27.21 6.50 -5.31
CA ARG A 183 26.89 6.67 -6.72
C ARG A 183 25.42 6.37 -7.02
N SER A 184 24.52 6.91 -6.21
CA SER A 184 23.09 6.59 -6.24
C SER A 184 22.20 7.75 -6.70
N SER A 185 22.75 8.98 -6.86
CA SER A 185 22.00 10.13 -7.36
C SER A 185 22.09 10.19 -8.89
N PRO A 186 21.00 10.01 -9.65
CA PRO A 186 21.00 10.16 -11.10
C PRO A 186 21.58 11.52 -11.54
N ILE A 187 22.52 11.51 -12.49
CA ILE A 187 23.08 12.76 -13.03
C ILE A 187 21.96 13.55 -13.74
N GLU A 188 21.24 12.86 -14.60
CA GLU A 188 20.04 13.40 -15.27
C GLU A 188 18.81 13.08 -14.42
N ARG A 189 17.95 14.08 -14.21
CA ARG A 189 16.71 13.91 -13.43
C ARG A 189 15.79 12.88 -14.07
N LYS A 190 15.43 11.84 -13.33
CA LYS A 190 14.45 10.81 -13.73
C LYS A 190 13.09 11.13 -13.17
N GLY A 191 12.30 11.86 -13.98
CA GLY A 191 11.00 12.39 -13.55
C GLY A 191 9.91 11.32 -13.47
N LEU A 192 9.12 11.39 -12.41
CA LEU A 192 7.81 10.75 -12.28
C LEU A 192 6.76 11.81 -12.64
N VAL A 193 6.28 11.76 -13.89
CA VAL A 193 5.38 12.77 -14.48
C VAL A 193 4.04 12.75 -13.76
N SER A 194 3.46 11.56 -13.59
CA SER A 194 2.19 11.38 -12.87
C SER A 194 2.05 9.97 -12.32
N VAL A 195 1.20 9.81 -11.29
CA VAL A 195 0.73 8.52 -10.79
C VAL A 195 -0.78 8.51 -10.80
N LYS A 196 -1.40 7.63 -11.58
CA LYS A 196 -2.86 7.50 -11.67
C LYS A 196 -3.31 6.15 -11.16
N ILE A 197 -4.42 6.14 -10.41
CA ILE A 197 -5.10 4.94 -9.98
C ILE A 197 -6.26 4.68 -10.95
N VAL A 198 -6.20 3.55 -11.62
CA VAL A 198 -7.18 3.16 -12.64
C VAL A 198 -7.65 1.72 -12.43
N PRO A 199 -8.83 1.35 -12.95
CA PRO A 199 -9.27 -0.04 -13.04
C PRO A 199 -8.24 -0.91 -13.78
N ALA A 200 -8.00 -2.13 -13.31
CA ALA A 200 -7.00 -3.02 -13.90
C ALA A 200 -7.34 -3.44 -15.34
N ASP A 201 -8.61 -3.47 -15.70
CA ASP A 201 -9.12 -3.79 -17.04
C ASP A 201 -8.92 -2.65 -18.07
N GLU A 202 -8.62 -1.44 -17.61
CA GLU A 202 -8.27 -0.30 -18.49
C GLU A 202 -6.81 -0.35 -18.97
N VAL A 203 -5.96 -1.14 -18.33
CA VAL A 203 -4.53 -1.25 -18.66
C VAL A 203 -4.30 -2.44 -19.59
N LYS A 204 -4.22 -2.16 -20.89
CA LYS A 204 -3.95 -3.16 -21.96
C LYS A 204 -2.45 -3.44 -22.14
#